data_9e7b2b2e3fed8d21ce6f67417fe32465
#
_entry.id   9e7b2b2e3fed8d21ce6f67417fe32465
#
_cell.length_a   1.000
_cell.length_b   1.000
_cell.length_c   1.000
_cell.angle_alpha   90.00
_cell.angle_beta   90.00
_cell.angle_gamma   90.00
#
_symmetry.space_group_name_H-M   'P 1'
#
loop_
_entity.id
_entity.type
_entity.pdbx_description
1 polymer ?
#
loop_
_entity_poly.entity_id
_entity_poly.type
_entity_poly.pdbx_seq_one_letter_code
_entity_poly.pdbx_strand_id
1 'polypeptide(L)'
;MTQHTLDTSAMTNEDVGKMPDSRTVEERLEGGFILLDKGAGPTSHQIAAWIRDLFGLERMGHGGTLDPFATGVLPLMAGKSMKLTKKILNHKKSYICVFRFAEEVDDATLAKVMKQLTGRVYNVPPEVSAVKVQVRTRKIFAFDKMERAGNDMIARVHCEAGTYI
;
A
#
# COMPACT_ATOMS: atom_id res chain seq x y z
N MET A 1 -8.85 20.38 -6.95
CA MET A 1 -8.48 20.05 -5.55
C MET A 1 -9.13 21.09 -4.67
N THR A 2 -10.01 20.69 -3.78
CA THR A 2 -10.60 21.60 -2.80
C THR A 2 -9.53 21.90 -1.76
N GLN A 3 -9.11 23.15 -1.67
CA GLN A 3 -8.17 23.59 -0.65
C GLN A 3 -8.96 23.77 0.65
N HIS A 4 -8.67 22.94 1.64
CA HIS A 4 -9.23 23.10 2.97
C HIS A 4 -8.32 24.06 3.75
N THR A 5 -8.83 25.25 4.05
CA THR A 5 -8.13 26.22 4.91
C THR A 5 -8.46 25.87 6.36
N LEU A 6 -7.44 25.66 7.16
CA LEU A 6 -7.60 25.49 8.59
C LEU A 6 -7.83 26.87 9.20
N ASP A 7 -8.96 27.08 9.86
CA ASP A 7 -9.17 28.28 10.65
C ASP A 7 -8.41 28.16 11.96
N THR A 8 -7.25 28.80 12.04
CA THR A 8 -6.39 28.77 13.21
C THR A 8 -6.90 29.63 14.36
N SER A 9 -7.95 30.44 14.12
CA SER A 9 -8.62 31.26 15.13
C SER A 9 -9.82 30.55 15.78
N ALA A 10 -10.25 29.41 15.21
CA ALA A 10 -11.36 28.64 15.76
C ALA A 10 -10.98 28.08 17.13
N MET A 11 -11.77 28.37 18.13
CA MET A 11 -11.62 27.79 19.45
C MET A 11 -11.96 26.30 19.40
N THR A 12 -11.01 25.47 19.79
CA THR A 12 -11.25 24.03 19.98
C THR A 12 -11.92 23.81 21.34
N ASN A 13 -12.89 22.92 21.39
CA ASN A 13 -13.47 22.52 22.69
C ASN A 13 -12.47 21.56 23.35
N GLU A 14 -11.93 21.96 24.49
CA GLU A 14 -10.94 21.19 25.25
C GLU A 14 -11.52 19.86 25.82
N ASP A 15 -12.84 19.78 25.94
CA ASP A 15 -13.53 18.56 26.37
C ASP A 15 -13.73 17.52 25.27
N VAL A 16 -13.37 17.84 24.02
CA VAL A 16 -13.58 16.98 22.87
C VAL A 16 -12.27 16.50 22.27
N GLY A 17 -12.09 15.19 22.29
CA GLY A 17 -10.93 14.52 21.73
C GLY A 17 -9.80 14.33 22.73
N LYS A 18 -8.80 13.56 22.33
CA LYS A 18 -7.57 13.30 23.09
C LYS A 18 -6.39 13.33 22.13
N MET A 19 -5.27 13.84 22.59
CA MET A 19 -4.02 13.73 21.84
C MET A 19 -3.71 12.26 21.59
N PRO A 20 -3.17 11.89 20.40
CA PRO A 20 -2.87 10.49 20.08
C PRO A 20 -2.00 9.80 21.14
N ASP A 21 -1.02 10.50 21.69
CA ASP A 21 -0.08 9.95 22.68
C ASP A 21 -0.68 9.75 24.08
N SER A 22 -1.79 10.46 24.39
CA SER A 22 -2.49 10.32 25.67
C SER A 22 -3.57 9.23 25.67
N ARG A 23 -3.79 8.56 24.53
CA ARG A 23 -4.77 7.48 24.42
C ARG A 23 -4.23 6.18 24.96
N THR A 24 -5.07 5.46 25.70
CA THR A 24 -4.75 4.08 26.12
C THR A 24 -4.72 3.14 24.93
N VAL A 25 -4.21 1.91 25.13
CA VAL A 25 -4.20 0.88 24.08
C VAL A 25 -5.62 0.55 23.63
N GLU A 26 -6.56 0.44 24.58
CA GLU A 26 -7.97 0.16 24.31
C GLU A 26 -8.60 1.25 23.44
N GLU A 27 -8.38 2.53 23.79
CA GLU A 27 -8.86 3.68 23.02
C GLU A 27 -8.26 3.72 21.59
N ARG A 28 -7.00 3.30 21.43
CA ARG A 28 -6.37 3.19 20.12
C ARG A 28 -6.97 2.05 19.29
N LEU A 29 -7.32 0.93 19.94
CA LEU A 29 -7.93 -0.22 19.26
C LEU A 29 -9.40 0.02 18.90
N GLU A 30 -10.11 0.92 19.58
CA GLU A 30 -11.46 1.34 19.17
C GLU A 30 -11.51 2.06 17.82
N GLY A 31 -10.40 2.67 17.37
CA GLY A 31 -10.38 3.45 16.14
C GLY A 31 -8.97 3.87 15.70
N GLY A 32 -8.01 2.94 15.71
CA GLY A 32 -6.61 3.21 15.39
C GLY A 32 -6.10 2.50 14.14
N PHE A 33 -4.86 2.82 13.81
CA PHE A 33 -4.09 2.19 12.75
C PHE A 33 -2.90 1.44 13.35
N ILE A 34 -2.63 0.26 12.79
CA ILE A 34 -1.40 -0.50 13.06
C ILE A 34 -0.65 -0.59 11.73
N LEU A 35 0.57 -0.07 11.67
CA LEU A 35 1.45 -0.24 10.54
C LEU A 35 2.31 -1.48 10.79
N LEU A 36 2.03 -2.55 10.09
CA LEU A 36 2.69 -3.82 10.27
C LEU A 36 3.67 -4.05 9.11
N ASP A 37 4.89 -4.48 9.43
CA ASP A 37 5.83 -5.00 8.43
C ASP A 37 5.46 -6.45 8.13
N LYS A 38 4.77 -6.64 6.99
CA LYS A 38 4.35 -7.97 6.57
C LYS A 38 5.54 -8.75 6.01
N GLY A 39 5.87 -9.87 6.64
CA GLY A 39 6.81 -10.85 6.09
C GLY A 39 6.23 -11.66 4.92
N ALA A 40 7.10 -12.38 4.21
CA ALA A 40 6.69 -13.35 3.20
C ALA A 40 5.97 -14.55 3.84
N GLY A 41 5.06 -15.17 3.11
CA GLY A 41 4.31 -16.37 3.50
C GLY A 41 2.81 -16.13 3.64
N PRO A 42 2.33 -15.47 4.71
CA PRO A 42 0.90 -15.30 4.91
C PRO A 42 0.29 -14.26 3.97
N THR A 43 -1.00 -14.41 3.68
CA THR A 43 -1.78 -13.39 2.97
C THR A 43 -2.06 -12.20 3.88
N SER A 44 -2.33 -11.02 3.28
CA SER A 44 -2.74 -9.82 4.04
C SER A 44 -4.00 -10.07 4.87
N HIS A 45 -4.91 -10.91 4.38
CA HIS A 45 -6.14 -11.27 5.09
C HIS A 45 -5.86 -12.15 6.32
N GLN A 46 -4.96 -13.14 6.20
CA GLN A 46 -4.54 -13.97 7.34
C GLN A 46 -3.88 -13.14 8.43
N ILE A 47 -2.99 -12.22 8.05
CA ILE A 47 -2.35 -11.30 9.00
C ILE A 47 -3.41 -10.46 9.74
N ALA A 48 -4.37 -9.89 9.01
CA ALA A 48 -5.44 -9.10 9.64
C ALA A 48 -6.27 -9.95 10.61
N ALA A 49 -6.55 -11.21 10.27
CA ALA A 49 -7.26 -12.13 11.16
C ALA A 49 -6.45 -12.45 12.41
N TRP A 50 -5.16 -12.77 12.29
CA TRP A 50 -4.30 -13.07 13.44
C TRP A 50 -4.17 -11.88 14.40
N ILE A 51 -3.99 -10.67 13.87
CA ILE A 51 -3.89 -9.47 14.71
C ILE A 51 -5.24 -9.15 15.37
N ARG A 52 -6.35 -9.34 14.67
CA ARG A 52 -7.69 -9.24 15.25
C ARG A 52 -7.85 -10.17 16.44
N ASP A 53 -7.49 -11.44 16.27
CA ASP A 53 -7.64 -12.47 17.30
C ASP A 53 -6.68 -12.22 18.48
N LEU A 54 -5.44 -11.79 18.19
CA LEU A 54 -4.46 -11.45 19.22
C LEU A 54 -4.93 -10.33 20.17
N PHE A 55 -5.63 -9.33 19.63
CA PHE A 55 -6.16 -8.21 20.41
C PHE A 55 -7.63 -8.42 20.85
N GLY A 56 -8.24 -9.57 20.58
CA GLY A 56 -9.63 -9.85 20.93
C GLY A 56 -10.63 -8.91 20.27
N LEU A 57 -10.34 -8.41 19.07
CA LEU A 57 -11.19 -7.45 18.38
C LEU A 57 -12.29 -8.14 17.58
N GLU A 58 -13.47 -7.54 17.54
CA GLU A 58 -14.57 -8.04 16.70
C GLU A 58 -14.23 -7.92 15.20
N ARG A 59 -13.59 -6.80 14.81
CA ARG A 59 -13.33 -6.45 13.42
C ARG A 59 -11.97 -5.81 13.24
N MET A 60 -11.30 -6.20 12.14
CA MET A 60 -10.10 -5.57 11.65
C MET A 60 -10.07 -5.61 10.12
N GLY A 61 -9.68 -4.51 9.51
CA GLY A 61 -9.48 -4.38 8.07
C GLY A 61 -8.02 -4.12 7.72
N HIS A 62 -7.69 -4.20 6.43
CA HIS A 62 -6.36 -3.83 5.93
C HIS A 62 -6.44 -2.84 4.76
N GLY A 63 -5.41 -2.03 4.60
CA GLY A 63 -5.34 -0.91 3.65
C GLY A 63 -4.76 -1.26 2.29
N GLY A 64 -4.74 -2.53 1.94
CA GLY A 64 -4.26 -3.04 0.64
C GLY A 64 -3.92 -4.52 0.73
N THR A 65 -3.83 -5.18 -0.41
CA THR A 65 -3.40 -6.57 -0.49
C THR A 65 -1.96 -6.60 -0.98
N LEU A 66 -1.09 -7.21 -0.20
CA LEU A 66 0.23 -7.67 -0.62
C LEU A 66 0.12 -9.17 -0.91
N ASP A 67 0.71 -9.60 -2.01
CA ASP A 67 0.79 -11.02 -2.34
C ASP A 67 1.53 -11.81 -1.24
N PRO A 68 1.34 -13.12 -1.12
CA PRO A 68 1.98 -13.92 -0.07
C PRO A 68 3.50 -13.75 -0.05
N PHE A 69 4.16 -13.75 -1.20
CA PHE A 69 5.62 -13.57 -1.31
C PHE A 69 6.08 -12.13 -1.06
N ALA A 70 5.20 -11.13 -1.26
CA ALA A 70 5.54 -9.73 -1.10
C ALA A 70 5.64 -9.37 0.38
N THR A 71 6.61 -8.50 0.69
CA THR A 71 6.86 -7.95 2.03
C THR A 71 6.62 -6.45 2.07
N GLY A 72 6.56 -5.88 3.25
CA GLY A 72 6.47 -4.44 3.46
C GLY A 72 5.27 -3.97 4.26
N VAL A 73 5.01 -2.67 4.23
CA VAL A 73 4.02 -2.03 5.10
C VAL A 73 2.59 -2.44 4.75
N LEU A 74 1.94 -3.09 5.69
CA LEU A 74 0.52 -3.43 5.66
C LEU A 74 -0.22 -2.58 6.71
N PRO A 75 -0.95 -1.53 6.29
CA PRO A 75 -1.79 -0.78 7.22
C PRO A 75 -2.98 -1.63 7.65
N LEU A 76 -3.13 -1.84 8.95
CA LEU A 76 -4.29 -2.48 9.56
C LEU A 76 -5.15 -1.40 10.23
N MET A 77 -6.46 -1.61 10.24
CA MET A 77 -7.44 -0.68 10.77
C MET A 77 -8.33 -1.39 11.78
N ALA A 78 -8.33 -0.89 13.03
CA ALA A 78 -9.13 -1.42 14.12
C ALA A 78 -10.40 -0.58 14.31
N GLY A 79 -11.50 -1.24 14.65
CA GLY A 79 -12.74 -0.61 15.08
C GLY A 79 -13.26 0.48 14.12
N LYS A 80 -13.49 1.67 14.62
CA LYS A 80 -14.08 2.81 13.88
C LYS A 80 -13.25 3.28 12.69
N SER A 81 -11.92 3.05 12.71
CA SER A 81 -11.02 3.43 11.60
C SER A 81 -11.26 2.64 10.31
N MET A 82 -11.94 1.49 10.37
CA MET A 82 -12.33 0.72 9.18
C MET A 82 -13.19 1.54 8.20
N LYS A 83 -13.87 2.58 8.65
CA LYS A 83 -14.60 3.52 7.77
C LYS A 83 -13.68 4.24 6.78
N LEU A 84 -12.37 4.30 7.08
CA LEU A 84 -11.36 4.91 6.23
C LEU A 84 -10.72 3.95 5.23
N THR A 85 -11.08 2.66 5.24
CA THR A 85 -10.51 1.62 4.37
C THR A 85 -10.46 2.05 2.91
N LYS A 86 -11.56 2.57 2.39
CA LYS A 86 -11.63 3.01 0.98
C LYS A 86 -10.65 4.14 0.67
N LYS A 87 -10.44 5.05 1.61
CA LYS A 87 -9.44 6.14 1.45
C LYS A 87 -8.02 5.57 1.40
N ILE A 88 -7.67 4.68 2.34
CA ILE A 88 -6.34 4.06 2.40
C ILE A 88 -6.07 3.19 1.16
N LEU A 89 -7.06 2.40 0.72
CA LEU A 89 -6.96 1.59 -0.49
C LEU A 89 -6.66 2.44 -1.73
N ASN A 90 -7.26 3.61 -1.85
CA ASN A 90 -7.13 4.49 -3.03
C ASN A 90 -5.85 5.33 -3.03
N HIS A 91 -5.04 5.30 -1.98
CA HIS A 91 -3.75 5.99 -1.98
C HIS A 91 -2.77 5.35 -2.97
N LYS A 92 -1.88 6.17 -3.52
CA LYS A 92 -0.74 5.73 -4.33
C LYS A 92 0.15 4.79 -3.53
N LYS A 93 0.85 3.91 -4.24
CA LYS A 93 1.76 2.91 -3.66
C LYS A 93 3.14 3.08 -4.26
N SER A 94 4.15 2.73 -3.48
CA SER A 94 5.52 2.59 -3.95
C SER A 94 6.02 1.20 -3.62
N TYR A 95 6.65 0.55 -4.59
CA TYR A 95 7.20 -0.79 -4.46
C TYR A 95 8.68 -0.74 -4.79
N ILE A 96 9.48 -1.50 -4.05
CA ILE A 96 10.83 -1.86 -4.42
C ILE A 96 10.75 -3.25 -5.04
N CYS A 97 11.19 -3.38 -6.29
CA CYS A 97 11.10 -4.61 -7.05
C CYS A 97 12.48 -5.08 -7.47
N VAL A 98 12.72 -6.38 -7.38
CA VAL A 98 13.90 -7.03 -7.96
C VAL A 98 13.46 -7.68 -9.26
N PHE A 99 14.03 -7.25 -10.36
CA PHE A 99 13.85 -7.82 -11.68
C PHE A 99 15.05 -8.69 -12.00
N ARG A 100 14.81 -9.97 -12.30
CA ARG A 100 15.82 -10.89 -12.80
C ARG A 100 15.57 -11.16 -14.27
N PHE A 101 16.50 -10.74 -15.12
CA PHE A 101 16.41 -10.94 -16.54
C PHE A 101 17.02 -12.31 -16.92
N ALA A 102 16.39 -13.00 -17.88
CA ALA A 102 16.90 -14.27 -18.37
C ALA A 102 18.22 -14.12 -19.13
N GLU A 103 18.41 -12.95 -19.76
CA GLU A 103 19.59 -12.60 -20.56
C GLU A 103 20.07 -11.22 -20.16
N GLU A 104 21.29 -10.88 -20.55
CA GLU A 104 21.83 -9.53 -20.33
C GLU A 104 21.07 -8.52 -21.20
N VAL A 105 20.59 -7.45 -20.57
CA VAL A 105 19.89 -6.36 -21.24
C VAL A 105 20.69 -5.08 -21.04
N ASP A 106 20.97 -4.35 -22.10
CA ASP A 106 21.69 -3.09 -22.02
C ASP A 106 20.87 -1.98 -21.35
N ASP A 107 21.56 -1.00 -20.78
CA ASP A 107 20.92 0.10 -20.04
C ASP A 107 20.05 1.01 -20.92
N ALA A 108 20.34 1.14 -22.22
CA ALA A 108 19.53 1.94 -23.13
C ALA A 108 18.18 1.28 -23.40
N THR A 109 18.19 -0.03 -23.63
CA THR A 109 16.97 -0.85 -23.75
C THR A 109 16.13 -0.79 -22.49
N LEU A 110 16.73 -0.96 -21.30
CA LEU A 110 16.03 -0.84 -20.02
C LEU A 110 15.40 0.54 -19.85
N ALA A 111 16.13 1.61 -20.10
CA ALA A 111 15.63 2.97 -20.01
C ALA A 111 14.44 3.21 -20.94
N LYS A 112 14.50 2.69 -22.17
CA LYS A 112 13.40 2.76 -23.14
C LYS A 112 12.15 2.05 -22.64
N VAL A 113 12.29 0.81 -22.15
CA VAL A 113 11.16 0.01 -21.60
C VAL A 113 10.57 0.68 -20.37
N MET A 114 11.40 1.11 -19.42
CA MET A 114 10.93 1.81 -18.21
C MET A 114 10.15 3.09 -18.57
N LYS A 115 10.62 3.83 -19.57
CA LYS A 115 9.90 5.01 -20.09
C LYS A 115 8.55 4.64 -20.71
N GLN A 116 8.46 3.55 -21.46
CA GLN A 116 7.21 3.07 -22.06
C GLN A 116 6.21 2.60 -21.00
N LEU A 117 6.68 2.03 -19.89
CA LEU A 117 5.85 1.58 -18.76
C LEU A 117 5.51 2.72 -17.80
N THR A 118 6.06 3.92 -17.99
CA THR A 118 5.69 5.10 -17.19
C THR A 118 4.55 5.84 -17.86
N GLY A 119 3.57 6.27 -17.06
CA GLY A 119 2.35 6.90 -17.57
C GLY A 119 1.13 5.97 -17.48
N ARG A 120 0.21 6.08 -18.42
CA ARG A 120 -0.96 5.20 -18.49
C ARG A 120 -0.59 3.88 -19.15
N VAL A 121 -0.87 2.79 -18.45
CA VAL A 121 -0.60 1.44 -18.93
C VAL A 121 -1.86 0.57 -18.81
N TYR A 122 -1.99 -0.40 -19.70
CA TYR A 122 -2.98 -1.46 -19.52
C TYR A 122 -2.44 -2.45 -18.49
N ASN A 123 -3.28 -2.79 -17.54
CA ASN A 123 -2.92 -3.68 -16.45
C ASN A 123 -3.99 -4.76 -16.31
N VAL A 124 -3.56 -6.01 -16.36
CA VAL A 124 -4.44 -7.18 -16.24
C VAL A 124 -3.99 -7.98 -15.03
N PRO A 125 -4.84 -8.10 -13.98
CA PRO A 125 -4.51 -8.96 -12.85
C PRO A 125 -4.27 -10.40 -13.30
N PRO A 126 -3.32 -11.13 -12.70
CA PRO A 126 -3.12 -12.54 -12.99
C PRO A 126 -4.33 -13.37 -12.54
N GLU A 127 -4.58 -14.52 -13.18
CA GLU A 127 -5.72 -15.40 -12.87
C GLU A 127 -5.73 -15.88 -11.42
N VAL A 128 -4.56 -16.06 -10.83
CA VAL A 128 -4.39 -16.47 -9.42
C VAL A 128 -4.69 -15.36 -8.39
N SER A 129 -4.99 -14.14 -8.87
CA SER A 129 -5.31 -13.03 -7.96
C SER A 129 -6.75 -13.12 -7.47
N ALA A 130 -7.01 -12.61 -6.26
CA ALA A 130 -8.37 -12.51 -5.70
C ALA A 130 -9.26 -11.48 -6.43
N VAL A 131 -8.75 -10.81 -7.45
CA VAL A 131 -9.43 -9.74 -8.19
C VAL A 131 -9.87 -10.26 -9.54
N LYS A 132 -11.10 -9.90 -9.97
CA LYS A 132 -11.63 -10.27 -11.28
C LYS A 132 -10.65 -9.90 -12.39
N VAL A 133 -10.32 -10.89 -13.23
CA VAL A 133 -9.46 -10.71 -14.41
C VAL A 133 -10.21 -9.85 -15.42
N GLN A 134 -9.73 -8.64 -15.60
CA GLN A 134 -10.23 -7.72 -16.65
C GLN A 134 -9.16 -6.68 -16.95
N VAL A 135 -9.12 -6.23 -18.20
CA VAL A 135 -8.24 -5.13 -18.61
C VAL A 135 -8.63 -3.86 -17.88
N ARG A 136 -7.67 -3.22 -17.23
CA ARG A 136 -7.84 -1.94 -16.54
C ARG A 136 -6.74 -1.00 -16.98
N THR A 137 -7.04 0.29 -17.04
CA THR A 137 -6.02 1.31 -17.20
C THR A 137 -5.52 1.73 -15.82
N ARG A 138 -4.21 1.78 -15.64
CA ARG A 138 -3.55 2.24 -14.41
C ARG A 138 -2.43 3.21 -14.74
N LYS A 139 -2.03 4.01 -13.76
CA LYS A 139 -0.97 4.98 -13.95
C LYS A 139 0.25 4.61 -13.10
N ILE A 140 1.40 4.48 -13.78
CA ILE A 140 2.71 4.45 -13.15
C ILE A 140 3.25 5.86 -13.20
N PHE A 141 3.48 6.46 -12.02
CA PHE A 141 3.94 7.84 -11.89
C PHE A 141 5.45 7.97 -12.07
N ALA A 142 6.18 6.96 -11.58
CA ALA A 142 7.64 6.87 -11.72
C ALA A 142 8.06 5.40 -11.72
N PHE A 143 9.10 5.12 -12.50
CA PHE A 143 9.78 3.84 -12.55
C PHE A 143 11.28 4.14 -12.58
N ASP A 144 11.93 4.03 -11.44
CA ASP A 144 13.29 4.48 -11.22
C ASP A 144 14.22 3.28 -11.00
N LYS A 145 15.24 3.10 -11.84
CA LYS A 145 16.34 2.16 -11.60
C LYS A 145 17.14 2.67 -10.40
N MET A 146 17.31 1.83 -9.39
CA MET A 146 18.08 2.14 -8.18
C MET A 146 19.47 1.52 -8.25
N GLU A 147 19.54 0.23 -8.57
CA GLU A 147 20.80 -0.53 -8.60
C GLU A 147 20.73 -1.61 -9.66
N ARG A 148 21.87 -2.02 -10.17
CA ARG A 148 22.01 -3.13 -11.08
C ARG A 148 23.27 -3.96 -10.75
N ALA A 149 23.11 -5.28 -10.79
CA ALA A 149 24.18 -6.24 -10.63
C ALA A 149 23.97 -7.41 -11.61
N GLY A 150 24.75 -7.44 -12.70
CA GLY A 150 24.58 -8.45 -13.75
C GLY A 150 23.17 -8.42 -14.34
N ASN A 151 22.48 -9.56 -14.28
CA ASN A 151 21.11 -9.72 -14.78
C ASN A 151 20.03 -9.28 -13.77
N ASP A 152 20.40 -8.81 -12.59
CA ASP A 152 19.45 -8.34 -11.59
C ASP A 152 19.39 -6.80 -11.57
N MET A 153 18.20 -6.27 -11.45
CA MET A 153 17.94 -4.83 -11.30
C MET A 153 17.01 -4.59 -10.11
N ILE A 154 17.41 -3.69 -9.23
CA ILE A 154 16.52 -3.13 -8.21
C ILE A 154 15.92 -1.84 -8.75
N ALA A 155 14.60 -1.73 -8.68
CA ALA A 155 13.91 -0.54 -9.11
C ALA A 155 12.78 -0.16 -8.16
N ARG A 156 12.49 1.13 -8.09
CA ARG A 156 11.33 1.68 -7.40
C ARG A 156 10.22 1.99 -8.40
N VAL A 157 9.03 1.47 -8.14
CA VAL A 157 7.84 1.77 -8.94
C VAL A 157 6.85 2.53 -8.06
N HIS A 158 6.50 3.76 -8.46
CA HIS A 158 5.46 4.55 -7.83
C HIS A 158 4.22 4.55 -8.71
N CYS A 159 3.08 4.09 -8.20
CA CYS A 159 1.91 3.84 -9.02
C CYS A 159 0.59 4.16 -8.34
N GLU A 160 -0.45 4.19 -9.15
CA GLU A 160 -1.85 4.28 -8.74
C GLU A 160 -2.28 3.03 -7.97
N ALA A 161 -3.26 3.19 -7.08
CA ALA A 161 -3.87 2.06 -6.37
C ALA A 161 -4.45 1.02 -7.32
N GLY A 162 -4.27 -0.26 -6.99
CA GLY A 162 -4.75 -1.38 -7.78
C GLY A 162 -3.96 -1.62 -9.07
N THR A 163 -2.73 -1.10 -9.14
CA THR A 163 -1.74 -1.50 -10.14
C THR A 163 -1.06 -2.77 -9.67
N TYR A 164 -1.03 -3.79 -10.51
CA TYR A 164 -0.23 -4.99 -10.30
C TYR A 164 1.20 -4.73 -10.79
N ILE A 165 2.16 -4.83 -9.89
CA ILE A 165 3.57 -4.62 -10.13
C ILE A 165 4.29 -5.97 -10.03
#